data_b70f17b9323b8292f856d25b5a89ac60
#
_entry.id   b70f17b9323b8292f856d25b5a89ac60
#
_cell.length_a   1.000
_cell.length_b   1.000
_cell.length_c   1.000
_cell.angle_alpha   90.00
_cell.angle_beta   90.00
_cell.angle_gamma   90.00
#
_symmetry.space_group_name_H-M   'P 1'
#
loop_
_entity.id
_entity.type
_entity.pdbx_description
1 polymer ?
#
loop_
_entity_poly.entity_id
_entity_poly.type
_entity_poly.pdbx_seq_one_letter_code
_entity_poly.pdbx_strand_id
1 'polypeptide(L)'
;AQALPEKFVAPFTLGTPKDTDPSQVVIAAEMDVKDGILQVKGETFSFNKEIDEALKKAAQTYRSIKGSYVKSMPADALAGIFMNVKGEQFLPMMQSNRSLQTLLMGINQAIDMDNIIRSVDGDMAIVMPSLTDNNMQMTMAAKLSHAKWLGDVDYWKTSCPAGAKIANWGKNAYFYTDGKTSFYFGVTDDKQFFSGSDQLMAQYAVKPSNHPIDAKIQKLIVGQKLAMVINLAKSSGSDGSGKDDAISTVTGLLTPVFGNLTSVVYTLKVKE
;
A
#
# COMPACT_ATOMS: atom_id res chain seq x y z
N ALA A 1 19.35 2.37 -3.35
CA ALA A 1 18.15 2.49 -4.22
C ALA A 1 18.33 1.78 -5.57
N GLN A 2 19.49 1.91 -6.25
CA GLN A 2 19.72 1.28 -7.57
C GLN A 2 19.64 -0.25 -7.58
N ALA A 3 19.77 -0.92 -6.44
CA ALA A 3 19.74 -2.37 -6.32
C ALA A 3 18.33 -2.95 -6.09
N LEU A 4 17.31 -2.09 -5.90
CA LEU A 4 15.95 -2.53 -5.63
C LEU A 4 15.05 -2.26 -6.84
N PRO A 5 14.14 -3.19 -7.19
CA PRO A 5 13.13 -2.95 -8.21
C PRO A 5 12.30 -1.70 -7.91
N GLU A 6 11.87 -0.98 -8.95
CA GLU A 6 11.11 0.28 -8.85
C GLU A 6 9.87 0.16 -7.94
N LYS A 7 9.19 -0.97 -7.98
CA LYS A 7 8.02 -1.26 -7.13
C LYS A 7 8.29 -1.16 -5.62
N PHE A 8 9.54 -1.47 -5.20
CA PHE A 8 9.95 -1.39 -3.79
C PHE A 8 10.46 0.00 -3.41
N VAL A 9 10.86 0.81 -4.39
CA VAL A 9 11.37 2.16 -4.18
C VAL A 9 10.23 3.19 -4.15
N ALA A 10 9.11 2.92 -4.82
CA ALA A 10 7.99 3.83 -4.94
C ALA A 10 7.49 4.41 -3.59
N PRO A 11 7.30 3.63 -2.51
CA PRO A 11 6.88 4.18 -1.23
C PRO A 11 7.86 5.20 -0.62
N PHE A 12 9.16 5.10 -0.96
CA PHE A 12 10.21 5.97 -0.45
C PHE A 12 10.39 7.25 -1.27
N THR A 13 9.83 7.29 -2.48
CA THR A 13 9.94 8.42 -3.39
C THR A 13 8.63 9.18 -3.57
N LEU A 14 7.58 8.79 -2.84
CA LEU A 14 6.30 9.50 -2.86
C LEU A 14 6.49 10.97 -2.45
N GLY A 15 5.92 11.87 -3.24
CA GLY A 15 5.98 13.32 -3.01
C GLY A 15 7.20 14.01 -3.61
N THR A 16 8.17 13.29 -4.19
CA THR A 16 9.27 13.92 -4.95
C THR A 16 8.76 14.56 -6.25
N PRO A 17 9.48 15.55 -6.81
CA PRO A 17 9.16 16.12 -8.11
C PRO A 17 9.03 15.05 -9.19
N LYS A 18 8.17 15.30 -10.19
CA LYS A 18 8.01 14.41 -11.33
C LYS A 18 9.37 14.19 -12.00
N ASP A 19 9.61 12.97 -12.46
CA ASP A 19 10.83 12.55 -13.14
C ASP A 19 12.11 12.62 -12.25
N THR A 20 11.94 12.62 -10.92
CA THR A 20 13.08 12.46 -10.00
C THR A 20 13.80 11.15 -10.28
N ASP A 21 15.09 11.23 -10.58
CA ASP A 21 15.95 10.04 -10.69
C ASP A 21 16.07 9.37 -9.32
N PRO A 22 15.62 8.10 -9.17
CA PRO A 22 15.71 7.37 -7.90
C PRO A 22 17.13 7.30 -7.32
N SER A 23 18.15 7.43 -8.15
CA SER A 23 19.57 7.46 -7.72
C SER A 23 19.90 8.70 -6.87
N GLN A 24 19.10 9.76 -6.96
CA GLN A 24 19.25 10.96 -6.14
C GLN A 24 18.62 10.85 -4.76
N VAL A 25 17.86 9.78 -4.49
CA VAL A 25 17.25 9.51 -3.18
C VAL A 25 18.12 8.55 -2.39
N VAL A 26 18.55 8.98 -1.22
CA VAL A 26 19.33 8.18 -0.27
C VAL A 26 18.41 7.66 0.82
N ILE A 27 18.53 6.38 1.12
CA ILE A 27 17.85 5.74 2.25
C ILE A 27 18.92 5.40 3.28
N ALA A 28 18.89 6.07 4.42
CA ALA A 28 19.67 5.69 5.59
C ALA A 28 18.80 4.81 6.50
N ALA A 29 19.31 3.69 6.95
CA ALA A 29 18.53 2.76 7.73
C ALA A 29 19.32 2.24 8.95
N GLU A 30 18.64 2.19 10.09
CA GLU A 30 19.04 1.42 11.26
C GLU A 30 18.40 0.04 11.16
N MET A 31 19.17 -1.02 11.37
CA MET A 31 18.71 -2.40 11.27
C MET A 31 18.96 -3.15 12.58
N ASP A 32 17.95 -3.88 13.02
CA ASP A 32 18.02 -4.77 14.19
C ASP A 32 17.30 -6.08 13.88
N VAL A 33 17.81 -7.19 14.41
CA VAL A 33 17.21 -8.52 14.23
C VAL A 33 16.81 -9.09 15.57
N LYS A 34 15.54 -9.38 15.72
CA LYS A 34 14.98 -10.02 16.90
C LYS A 34 13.91 -11.04 16.51
N ASP A 35 14.03 -12.26 17.06
CA ASP A 35 13.07 -13.35 16.86
C ASP A 35 12.80 -13.68 15.36
N GLY A 36 13.81 -13.58 14.51
CA GLY A 36 13.70 -13.79 13.07
C GLY A 36 13.06 -12.63 12.30
N ILE A 37 12.77 -11.50 12.95
CA ILE A 37 12.23 -10.30 12.35
C ILE A 37 13.36 -9.29 12.14
N LEU A 38 13.63 -8.92 10.89
CA LEU A 38 14.49 -7.79 10.57
C LEU A 38 13.68 -6.49 10.66
N GLN A 39 14.02 -5.68 11.66
CA GLN A 39 13.45 -4.35 11.83
C GLN A 39 14.33 -3.34 11.11
N VAL A 40 13.76 -2.57 10.22
CA VAL A 40 14.44 -1.53 9.44
C VAL A 40 13.77 -0.19 9.74
N LYS A 41 14.49 0.73 10.39
CA LYS A 41 14.03 2.11 10.57
C LYS A 41 14.75 2.99 9.57
N GLY A 42 14.03 3.42 8.54
CA GLY A 42 14.58 4.15 7.40
C GLY A 42 14.24 5.63 7.42
N GLU A 43 15.20 6.43 7.00
CA GLU A 43 15.07 7.85 6.71
C GLU A 43 15.42 8.07 5.25
N THR A 44 14.60 8.81 4.51
CA THR A 44 14.89 9.20 3.14
C THR A 44 15.33 10.66 3.08
N PHE A 45 16.38 10.93 2.34
CA PHE A 45 16.86 12.29 2.09
C PHE A 45 17.53 12.39 0.71
N SER A 46 17.86 13.60 0.29
CA SER A 46 18.59 13.84 -0.93
C SER A 46 19.66 14.92 -0.73
N PHE A 47 20.76 14.84 -1.50
CA PHE A 47 21.71 15.93 -1.61
C PHE A 47 21.22 17.04 -2.56
N ASN A 48 20.21 16.77 -3.38
CA ASN A 48 19.47 17.78 -4.12
C ASN A 48 18.44 18.44 -3.17
N LYS A 49 18.58 19.75 -2.98
CA LYS A 49 17.76 20.51 -2.01
C LYS A 49 16.26 20.44 -2.31
N GLU A 50 15.86 20.53 -3.57
CA GLU A 50 14.45 20.47 -3.99
C GLU A 50 13.83 19.09 -3.67
N ILE A 51 14.55 18.02 -3.98
CA ILE A 51 14.13 16.66 -3.68
C ILE A 51 14.06 16.44 -2.16
N ASP A 52 15.06 16.92 -1.42
CA ASP A 52 15.12 16.77 0.04
C ASP A 52 13.97 17.50 0.76
N GLU A 53 13.65 18.73 0.34
CA GLU A 53 12.51 19.48 0.85
C GLU A 53 11.18 18.77 0.52
N ALA A 54 11.04 18.20 -0.69
CA ALA A 54 9.85 17.42 -1.07
C ALA A 54 9.70 16.14 -0.23
N LEU A 55 10.79 15.41 0.04
CA LEU A 55 10.80 14.23 0.91
C LEU A 55 10.42 14.57 2.35
N LYS A 56 10.94 15.66 2.91
CA LYS A 56 10.57 16.15 4.24
C LYS A 56 9.10 16.53 4.33
N LYS A 57 8.58 17.24 3.34
CA LYS A 57 7.16 17.60 3.27
C LYS A 57 6.28 16.35 3.16
N ALA A 58 6.68 15.36 2.36
CA ALA A 58 5.98 14.10 2.24
C ALA A 58 5.95 13.33 3.57
N ALA A 59 7.08 13.25 4.28
CA ALA A 59 7.16 12.59 5.58
C ALA A 59 6.22 13.22 6.64
N GLN A 60 6.03 14.54 6.59
CA GLN A 60 5.11 15.27 7.49
C GLN A 60 3.63 14.98 7.21
N THR A 61 3.29 14.44 6.03
CA THR A 61 1.92 14.08 5.67
C THR A 61 1.43 12.86 6.45
N TYR A 62 2.33 11.98 6.85
CA TYR A 62 2.00 10.78 7.63
C TYR A 62 1.76 11.12 9.09
N ARG A 63 0.66 10.58 9.64
CA ARG A 63 0.30 10.64 11.07
C ARG A 63 0.56 9.29 11.73
N SER A 64 0.51 9.22 13.05
CA SER A 64 0.71 7.97 13.79
C SER A 64 -0.40 6.97 13.49
N ILE A 65 -0.02 5.77 13.07
CA ILE A 65 -0.91 4.63 12.80
C ILE A 65 -1.62 4.24 14.10
N LYS A 66 -2.96 4.18 14.08
CA LYS A 66 -3.79 3.81 15.25
C LYS A 66 -3.96 2.30 15.39
N GLY A 67 -3.72 1.54 14.32
CA GLY A 67 -3.82 0.08 14.30
C GLY A 67 -5.17 -0.47 13.85
N SER A 68 -6.04 0.34 13.25
CA SER A 68 -7.39 -0.09 12.83
C SER A 68 -7.38 -1.31 11.92
N TYR A 69 -6.36 -1.45 11.06
CA TYR A 69 -6.30 -2.51 10.05
C TYR A 69 -5.10 -3.45 10.19
N VAL A 70 -4.29 -3.30 11.23
CA VAL A 70 -3.10 -4.15 11.40
C VAL A 70 -3.47 -5.62 11.52
N LYS A 71 -4.58 -5.92 12.21
CA LYS A 71 -5.10 -7.29 12.36
C LYS A 71 -5.80 -7.83 11.11
N SER A 72 -6.10 -7.00 10.11
CA SER A 72 -6.71 -7.48 8.87
C SER A 72 -5.70 -8.16 7.95
N MET A 73 -4.40 -7.95 8.15
CA MET A 73 -3.37 -8.66 7.42
C MET A 73 -3.25 -10.09 7.89
N PRO A 74 -3.51 -11.11 7.02
CA PRO A 74 -3.29 -12.50 7.36
C PRO A 74 -1.80 -12.80 7.59
N ALA A 75 -1.51 -13.77 8.46
CA ALA A 75 -0.14 -14.23 8.72
C ALA A 75 0.56 -14.80 7.48
N ASP A 76 -0.24 -15.28 6.53
CA ASP A 76 0.23 -15.85 5.28
C ASP A 76 0.21 -14.85 4.11
N ALA A 77 -0.13 -13.59 4.32
CA ALA A 77 0.00 -12.56 3.29
C ALA A 77 1.47 -12.28 2.98
N LEU A 78 1.76 -11.97 1.72
CA LEU A 78 3.11 -11.70 1.25
C LEU A 78 3.65 -10.38 1.78
N ALA A 79 2.83 -9.32 1.72
CA ALA A 79 3.23 -8.00 2.17
C ALA A 79 2.03 -7.18 2.65
N GLY A 80 2.31 -6.15 3.45
CA GLY A 80 1.35 -5.15 3.87
C GLY A 80 1.99 -3.78 4.02
N ILE A 81 1.24 -2.74 3.69
CA ILE A 81 1.61 -1.34 3.89
C ILE A 81 0.55 -0.70 4.77
N PHE A 82 1.00 -0.05 5.84
CA PHE A 82 0.14 0.61 6.81
C PHE A 82 0.54 2.07 6.96
N MET A 83 -0.43 2.95 6.98
CA MET A 83 -0.23 4.39 7.14
C MET A 83 -1.45 5.04 7.80
N ASN A 84 -1.30 6.29 8.22
CA ASN A 84 -2.39 7.14 8.65
C ASN A 84 -2.22 8.50 7.96
N VAL A 85 -3.21 8.88 7.15
CA VAL A 85 -3.10 10.06 6.28
C VAL A 85 -4.40 10.87 6.24
N LYS A 86 -4.27 12.14 5.82
CA LYS A 86 -5.37 12.93 5.25
C LYS A 86 -5.28 12.84 3.74
N GLY A 87 -6.34 12.37 3.10
CA GLY A 87 -6.40 12.15 1.67
C GLY A 87 -6.14 13.41 0.83
N GLU A 88 -6.60 14.58 1.30
CA GLU A 88 -6.31 15.88 0.69
C GLU A 88 -4.80 16.18 0.55
N GLN A 89 -4.01 15.72 1.51
CA GLN A 89 -2.56 15.91 1.51
C GLN A 89 -1.84 14.74 0.82
N PHE A 90 -2.43 13.56 0.86
CA PHE A 90 -1.83 12.34 0.33
C PHE A 90 -1.99 12.22 -1.18
N LEU A 91 -3.13 12.63 -1.74
CA LEU A 91 -3.40 12.55 -3.17
C LEU A 91 -2.33 13.25 -4.04
N PRO A 92 -1.90 14.50 -3.74
CA PRO A 92 -0.83 15.15 -4.50
C PRO A 92 0.48 14.34 -4.49
N MET A 93 0.79 13.66 -3.40
CA MET A 93 1.98 12.79 -3.31
C MET A 93 1.85 11.58 -4.24
N MET A 94 0.68 10.94 -4.29
CA MET A 94 0.42 9.84 -5.21
C MET A 94 0.53 10.32 -6.67
N GLN A 95 -0.01 11.48 -6.98
CA GLN A 95 0.01 12.08 -8.32
C GLN A 95 1.41 12.54 -8.76
N SER A 96 2.34 12.76 -7.82
CA SER A 96 3.74 13.05 -8.14
C SER A 96 4.49 11.81 -8.65
N ASN A 97 4.06 10.61 -8.30
CA ASN A 97 4.62 9.36 -8.81
C ASN A 97 3.98 9.03 -10.17
N ARG A 98 4.79 8.89 -11.22
CA ARG A 98 4.32 8.70 -12.59
C ARG A 98 3.46 7.44 -12.77
N SER A 99 3.88 6.32 -12.17
CA SER A 99 3.15 5.04 -12.27
C SER A 99 1.79 5.12 -11.58
N LEU A 100 1.74 5.70 -10.37
CA LEU A 100 0.48 5.90 -9.63
C LEU A 100 -0.42 6.92 -10.33
N GLN A 101 0.13 8.00 -10.87
CA GLN A 101 -0.63 8.97 -11.65
C GLN A 101 -1.30 8.32 -12.86
N THR A 102 -0.55 7.50 -13.61
CA THR A 102 -1.08 6.79 -14.79
C THR A 102 -2.21 5.84 -14.39
N LEU A 103 -2.04 5.09 -13.29
CA LEU A 103 -3.07 4.21 -12.76
C LEU A 103 -4.34 4.98 -12.36
N LEU A 104 -4.19 6.07 -11.61
CA LEU A 104 -5.30 6.93 -11.19
C LEU A 104 -6.02 7.54 -12.40
N MET A 105 -5.28 8.04 -13.39
CA MET A 105 -5.88 8.58 -14.62
C MET A 105 -6.74 7.55 -15.37
N GLY A 106 -6.30 6.29 -15.42
CA GLY A 106 -7.08 5.21 -16.02
C GLY A 106 -8.39 4.95 -15.27
N ILE A 107 -8.34 4.83 -13.95
CA ILE A 107 -9.51 4.56 -13.12
C ILE A 107 -10.46 5.77 -13.08
N ASN A 108 -9.93 6.99 -13.02
CA ASN A 108 -10.71 8.23 -12.97
C ASN A 108 -11.58 8.48 -14.23
N GLN A 109 -11.37 7.75 -15.31
CA GLN A 109 -12.27 7.79 -16.47
C GLN A 109 -13.66 7.19 -16.16
N ALA A 110 -13.76 6.33 -15.18
CA ALA A 110 -15.01 5.63 -14.81
C ALA A 110 -15.44 5.90 -13.37
N ILE A 111 -14.49 6.03 -12.44
CA ILE A 111 -14.71 6.21 -11.01
C ILE A 111 -13.89 7.42 -10.58
N ASP A 112 -14.51 8.38 -9.88
CA ASP A 112 -13.76 9.51 -9.29
C ASP A 112 -12.91 9.05 -8.09
N MET A 113 -11.83 8.33 -8.42
CA MET A 113 -10.90 7.80 -7.42
C MET A 113 -10.20 8.92 -6.64
N ASP A 114 -9.96 10.04 -7.28
CA ASP A 114 -9.37 11.21 -6.61
C ASP A 114 -10.26 11.71 -5.46
N ASN A 115 -11.58 11.76 -5.68
CA ASN A 115 -12.52 12.17 -4.64
C ASN A 115 -12.62 11.12 -3.52
N ILE A 116 -12.56 9.85 -3.86
CA ILE A 116 -12.50 8.76 -2.88
C ILE A 116 -11.24 8.93 -2.00
N ILE A 117 -10.07 9.12 -2.61
CA ILE A 117 -8.81 9.30 -1.87
C ILE A 117 -8.86 10.55 -1.00
N ARG A 118 -9.37 11.68 -1.50
CA ARG A 118 -9.54 12.90 -0.69
C ARG A 118 -10.40 12.69 0.55
N SER A 119 -11.37 11.80 0.50
CA SER A 119 -12.23 11.49 1.64
C SER A 119 -11.55 10.67 2.74
N VAL A 120 -10.35 10.11 2.50
CA VAL A 120 -9.59 9.37 3.51
C VAL A 120 -9.16 10.30 4.64
N ASP A 121 -9.40 9.90 5.88
CA ASP A 121 -8.95 10.58 7.09
C ASP A 121 -8.73 9.57 8.22
N GLY A 122 -7.54 9.04 8.30
CA GLY A 122 -7.17 8.07 9.31
C GLY A 122 -6.28 6.93 8.80
N ASP A 123 -6.40 5.79 9.46
CA ASP A 123 -5.66 4.60 9.10
C ASP A 123 -6.05 4.09 7.72
N MET A 124 -5.06 3.64 6.98
CA MET A 124 -5.16 3.01 5.68
C MET A 124 -4.23 1.81 5.63
N ALA A 125 -4.65 0.73 5.04
CA ALA A 125 -3.85 -0.46 4.80
C ALA A 125 -4.00 -0.96 3.36
N ILE A 126 -2.91 -1.42 2.80
CA ILE A 126 -2.85 -2.15 1.54
C ILE A 126 -2.19 -3.48 1.85
N VAL A 127 -2.89 -4.59 1.59
CA VAL A 127 -2.38 -5.94 1.83
C VAL A 127 -2.32 -6.71 0.52
N MET A 128 -1.18 -7.33 0.28
CA MET A 128 -0.91 -8.17 -0.90
C MET A 128 -0.82 -9.62 -0.45
N PRO A 129 -1.89 -10.43 -0.64
CA PRO A 129 -1.88 -11.84 -0.26
C PRO A 129 -0.91 -12.67 -1.08
N SER A 130 -0.74 -12.35 -2.35
CA SER A 130 0.21 -13.02 -3.25
C SER A 130 0.65 -12.10 -4.38
N LEU A 131 1.83 -12.36 -4.94
CA LEU A 131 2.30 -11.82 -6.21
C LEU A 131 2.26 -12.96 -7.22
N THR A 132 1.37 -12.89 -8.19
CA THR A 132 1.42 -13.74 -9.38
C THR A 132 1.77 -12.88 -10.58
N ASP A 133 2.51 -13.42 -11.54
CA ASP A 133 3.06 -12.65 -12.68
C ASP A 133 2.01 -11.88 -13.48
N ASN A 134 0.73 -12.28 -13.42
CA ASN A 134 -0.36 -11.68 -14.19
C ASN A 134 -1.48 -11.04 -13.34
N ASN A 135 -1.49 -11.22 -12.01
CA ASN A 135 -2.53 -10.69 -11.13
C ASN A 135 -1.95 -10.34 -9.77
N MET A 136 -1.63 -9.09 -9.54
CA MET A 136 -1.36 -8.60 -8.20
C MET A 136 -2.67 -8.56 -7.43
N GLN A 137 -2.91 -9.60 -6.62
CA GLN A 137 -4.03 -9.59 -5.69
C GLN A 137 -3.74 -8.56 -4.59
N MET A 138 -4.67 -7.67 -4.37
CA MET A 138 -4.52 -6.60 -3.40
C MET A 138 -5.85 -6.31 -2.70
N THR A 139 -5.79 -6.10 -1.40
CA THR A 139 -6.89 -5.54 -0.63
C THR A 139 -6.53 -4.16 -0.12
N MET A 140 -7.52 -3.31 0.04
CA MET A 140 -7.33 -1.98 0.62
C MET A 140 -8.44 -1.72 1.64
N ALA A 141 -8.06 -1.09 2.75
CA ALA A 141 -8.95 -0.58 3.76
C ALA A 141 -8.54 0.84 4.14
N ALA A 142 -9.49 1.75 4.34
CA ALA A 142 -9.21 3.11 4.75
C ALA A 142 -10.36 3.70 5.58
N LYS A 143 -10.04 4.48 6.61
CA LYS A 143 -10.98 5.32 7.33
C LYS A 143 -11.33 6.54 6.48
N LEU A 144 -12.61 6.86 6.38
CA LEU A 144 -13.11 8.02 5.65
C LEU A 144 -13.68 9.07 6.61
N SER A 145 -13.46 10.35 6.28
CA SER A 145 -14.18 11.46 6.93
C SER A 145 -15.63 11.51 6.48
N HIS A 146 -15.89 11.18 5.21
CA HIS A 146 -17.21 11.14 4.60
C HIS A 146 -17.23 10.20 3.40
N ALA A 147 -18.41 9.85 2.93
CA ALA A 147 -18.62 9.07 1.71
C ALA A 147 -19.63 9.76 0.76
N LYS A 148 -19.52 11.08 0.63
CA LYS A 148 -20.45 11.89 -0.21
C LYS A 148 -20.42 11.45 -1.68
N TRP A 149 -19.26 10.97 -2.17
CA TRP A 149 -19.09 10.46 -3.52
C TRP A 149 -19.97 9.23 -3.84
N LEU A 150 -20.57 8.57 -2.83
CA LEU A 150 -21.58 7.53 -3.07
C LEU A 150 -22.78 8.07 -3.86
N GLY A 151 -23.09 9.36 -3.71
CA GLY A 151 -24.16 10.02 -4.50
C GLY A 151 -23.87 10.10 -6.00
N ASP A 152 -22.59 9.97 -6.40
CA ASP A 152 -22.18 10.09 -7.80
C ASP A 152 -22.10 8.72 -8.49
N VAL A 153 -22.25 7.60 -7.76
CA VAL A 153 -22.05 6.25 -8.32
C VAL A 153 -23.04 5.91 -9.42
N ASP A 154 -24.30 6.35 -9.33
CA ASP A 154 -25.27 6.11 -10.38
C ASP A 154 -24.92 6.87 -11.66
N TYR A 155 -24.35 8.07 -11.53
CA TYR A 155 -23.78 8.79 -12.66
C TYR A 155 -22.57 8.02 -13.26
N TRP A 156 -21.66 7.52 -12.42
CA TRP A 156 -20.52 6.73 -12.91
C TRP A 156 -20.96 5.50 -13.71
N LYS A 157 -22.00 4.78 -13.25
CA LYS A 157 -22.54 3.61 -13.96
C LYS A 157 -23.03 3.94 -15.37
N THR A 158 -23.65 5.12 -15.53
CA THR A 158 -24.21 5.55 -16.80
C THR A 158 -23.20 6.22 -17.72
N SER A 159 -22.12 6.78 -17.16
CA SER A 159 -21.07 7.51 -17.89
C SER A 159 -19.80 6.69 -18.11
N CYS A 160 -19.80 5.41 -17.79
CA CYS A 160 -18.64 4.55 -18.03
C CYS A 160 -18.17 4.61 -19.48
N PRO A 161 -16.85 4.70 -19.73
CA PRO A 161 -16.28 4.55 -21.06
C PRO A 161 -16.65 3.21 -21.71
N ALA A 162 -16.59 3.14 -23.02
CA ALA A 162 -16.80 1.89 -23.75
C ALA A 162 -15.86 0.78 -23.23
N GLY A 163 -16.43 -0.37 -22.89
CA GLY A 163 -15.69 -1.49 -22.31
C GLY A 163 -15.57 -1.49 -20.77
N ALA A 164 -15.89 -0.38 -20.11
CA ALA A 164 -15.95 -0.32 -18.66
C ALA A 164 -17.37 -0.55 -18.12
N LYS A 165 -17.47 -1.13 -16.93
CA LYS A 165 -18.73 -1.42 -16.25
C LYS A 165 -18.60 -1.25 -14.75
N ILE A 166 -19.63 -0.66 -14.13
CA ILE A 166 -19.83 -0.65 -12.68
C ILE A 166 -21.16 -1.33 -12.38
N ALA A 167 -21.16 -2.27 -11.46
CA ALA A 167 -22.36 -3.00 -11.02
C ALA A 167 -22.42 -3.07 -9.49
N ASN A 168 -23.63 -3.15 -8.93
CA ASN A 168 -23.81 -3.37 -7.51
C ASN A 168 -23.64 -4.86 -7.17
N TRP A 169 -23.08 -5.14 -5.99
CA TRP A 169 -23.12 -6.48 -5.42
C TRP A 169 -23.59 -6.48 -3.95
N GLY A 170 -23.85 -5.30 -3.37
CA GLY A 170 -24.38 -5.14 -2.03
C GLY A 170 -24.72 -3.68 -1.73
N LYS A 171 -25.10 -3.40 -0.47
CA LYS A 171 -25.33 -2.04 0.01
C LYS A 171 -24.02 -1.26 -0.02
N ASN A 172 -23.98 -0.14 -0.75
CA ASN A 172 -22.80 0.69 -0.94
C ASN A 172 -21.54 -0.12 -1.39
N ALA A 173 -21.78 -1.16 -2.17
CA ALA A 173 -20.75 -2.07 -2.62
C ALA A 173 -20.89 -2.33 -4.12
N TYR A 174 -19.77 -2.20 -4.83
CA TYR A 174 -19.71 -2.12 -6.28
C TYR A 174 -18.59 -2.97 -6.85
N PHE A 175 -18.81 -3.44 -8.07
CA PHE A 175 -17.81 -4.10 -8.90
C PHE A 175 -17.46 -3.21 -10.08
N TYR A 176 -16.19 -3.00 -10.33
CA TYR A 176 -15.66 -2.30 -11.49
C TYR A 176 -14.88 -3.25 -12.39
N THR A 177 -15.03 -3.11 -13.69
CA THR A 177 -14.14 -3.70 -14.69
C THR A 177 -14.07 -2.84 -15.94
N ASP A 178 -12.89 -2.79 -16.58
CA ASP A 178 -12.67 -2.22 -17.91
C ASP A 178 -12.16 -3.27 -18.91
N GLY A 179 -12.22 -4.56 -18.51
CA GLY A 179 -11.71 -5.69 -19.29
C GLY A 179 -10.21 -5.98 -19.06
N LYS A 180 -9.45 -5.03 -18.48
CA LYS A 180 -8.04 -5.19 -18.10
C LYS A 180 -7.88 -5.20 -16.58
N THR A 181 -8.56 -4.27 -15.92
CA THR A 181 -8.55 -4.11 -14.47
C THR A 181 -9.94 -4.44 -13.94
N SER A 182 -10.01 -5.21 -12.88
CA SER A 182 -11.26 -5.52 -12.19
C SER A 182 -11.05 -5.51 -10.70
N PHE A 183 -11.97 -4.90 -9.95
CA PHE A 183 -11.94 -4.95 -8.49
C PHE A 183 -13.32 -4.70 -7.88
N TYR A 184 -13.50 -5.20 -6.67
CA TYR A 184 -14.65 -4.95 -5.82
C TYR A 184 -14.30 -3.83 -4.84
N PHE A 185 -15.22 -2.91 -4.60
CA PHE A 185 -15.04 -1.83 -3.63
C PHE A 185 -16.36 -1.43 -2.98
N GLY A 186 -16.27 -0.74 -1.87
CA GLY A 186 -17.45 -0.22 -1.19
C GLY A 186 -17.11 0.54 0.08
N VAL A 187 -18.16 0.89 0.82
CA VAL A 187 -18.07 1.61 2.08
C VAL A 187 -19.02 0.99 3.10
N THR A 188 -18.52 0.76 4.30
CA THR A 188 -19.31 0.33 5.45
C THR A 188 -20.17 1.47 6.02
N ASP A 189 -21.17 1.15 6.83
CA ASP A 189 -22.02 2.15 7.47
C ASP A 189 -21.23 3.10 8.40
N ASP A 190 -20.12 2.62 8.97
CA ASP A 190 -19.21 3.41 9.81
C ASP A 190 -18.05 4.06 9.01
N LYS A 191 -18.25 4.28 7.73
CA LYS A 191 -17.35 5.02 6.82
C LYS A 191 -15.95 4.41 6.70
N GLN A 192 -15.88 3.11 6.50
CA GLN A 192 -14.64 2.44 6.13
C GLN A 192 -14.71 2.03 4.66
N PHE A 193 -13.79 2.57 3.85
CA PHE A 193 -13.60 2.11 2.47
C PHE A 193 -12.94 0.73 2.48
N PHE A 194 -13.40 -0.12 1.60
CA PHE A 194 -12.78 -1.42 1.35
C PHE A 194 -12.69 -1.71 -0.14
N SER A 195 -11.65 -2.41 -0.55
CA SER A 195 -11.55 -2.97 -1.89
C SER A 195 -10.75 -4.26 -1.91
N GLY A 196 -10.93 -5.04 -2.96
CA GLY A 196 -10.21 -6.29 -3.18
C GLY A 196 -10.37 -6.81 -4.59
N SER A 197 -9.48 -7.71 -4.99
CA SER A 197 -9.47 -8.34 -6.32
C SER A 197 -10.66 -9.28 -6.52
N ASP A 198 -11.21 -9.83 -5.45
CA ASP A 198 -12.47 -10.56 -5.45
C ASP A 198 -13.39 -10.07 -4.33
N GLN A 199 -14.66 -10.52 -4.37
CA GLN A 199 -15.70 -10.08 -3.44
C GLN A 199 -15.35 -10.43 -1.99
N LEU A 200 -14.84 -11.62 -1.74
CA LEU A 200 -14.53 -12.09 -0.39
C LEU A 200 -13.36 -11.31 0.20
N MET A 201 -12.30 -11.12 -0.57
CA MET A 201 -11.15 -10.31 -0.17
C MET A 201 -11.57 -8.87 0.16
N ALA A 202 -12.42 -8.25 -0.67
CA ALA A 202 -12.93 -6.90 -0.41
C ALA A 202 -13.69 -6.83 0.92
N GLN A 203 -14.59 -7.78 1.20
CA GLN A 203 -15.36 -7.81 2.45
C GLN A 203 -14.49 -7.96 3.70
N TYR A 204 -13.38 -8.72 3.59
CA TYR A 204 -12.49 -8.97 4.72
C TYR A 204 -11.41 -7.89 4.90
N ALA A 205 -11.23 -6.99 3.96
CA ALA A 205 -10.21 -5.93 4.05
C ALA A 205 -10.32 -5.07 5.32
N VAL A 206 -11.54 -4.84 5.82
CA VAL A 206 -11.82 -4.03 7.01
C VAL A 206 -12.08 -4.87 8.28
N LYS A 207 -11.93 -6.19 8.20
CA LYS A 207 -12.18 -7.11 9.32
C LYS A 207 -10.86 -7.72 9.79
N PRO A 208 -10.75 -8.06 11.09
CA PRO A 208 -9.65 -8.86 11.57
C PRO A 208 -9.58 -10.21 10.85
N SER A 209 -8.39 -10.64 10.47
CA SER A 209 -8.15 -11.99 9.95
C SER A 209 -8.35 -13.03 11.06
N ASN A 210 -8.81 -14.22 10.70
CA ASN A 210 -8.86 -15.36 11.63
C ASN A 210 -7.44 -15.78 12.07
N HIS A 211 -6.45 -15.56 11.23
CA HIS A 211 -5.04 -15.81 11.49
C HIS A 211 -4.23 -14.54 11.14
N PRO A 212 -4.25 -13.52 11.99
CA PRO A 212 -3.54 -12.26 11.73
C PRO A 212 -2.03 -12.44 11.85
N ILE A 213 -1.28 -11.48 11.30
CA ILE A 213 0.17 -11.40 11.51
C ILE A 213 0.53 -11.42 13.00
N ASP A 214 1.75 -11.90 13.31
CA ASP A 214 2.24 -12.04 14.68
C ASP A 214 2.05 -10.74 15.50
N ALA A 215 1.63 -10.89 16.75
CA ALA A 215 1.42 -9.79 17.67
C ALA A 215 2.67 -8.92 17.89
N LYS A 216 3.88 -9.49 17.77
CA LYS A 216 5.14 -8.73 17.82
C LYS A 216 5.25 -7.77 16.64
N ILE A 217 4.91 -8.24 15.43
CA ILE A 217 4.88 -7.40 14.22
C ILE A 217 3.82 -6.32 14.35
N GLN A 218 2.60 -6.66 14.83
CA GLN A 218 1.54 -5.67 15.06
C GLN A 218 2.01 -4.51 15.96
N LYS A 219 2.76 -4.82 17.04
CA LYS A 219 3.31 -3.81 17.96
C LYS A 219 4.38 -2.93 17.32
N LEU A 220 5.11 -3.43 16.33
CA LEU A 220 6.10 -2.65 15.59
C LEU A 220 5.46 -1.64 14.62
N ILE A 221 4.21 -1.86 14.22
CA ILE A 221 3.47 -1.01 13.26
C ILE A 221 2.76 0.13 13.98
N VAL A 222 2.05 -0.18 15.06
CA VAL A 222 1.22 0.82 15.77
C VAL A 222 2.09 1.95 16.32
N GLY A 223 1.64 3.19 16.11
CA GLY A 223 2.36 4.39 16.51
C GLY A 223 3.38 4.90 15.49
N GLN A 224 3.76 4.08 14.50
CA GLN A 224 4.67 4.51 13.43
C GLN A 224 3.93 5.41 12.42
N LYS A 225 4.69 6.14 11.59
CA LYS A 225 4.14 7.02 10.56
C LYS A 225 3.78 6.27 9.27
N LEU A 226 4.66 5.37 8.87
CA LEU A 226 4.50 4.46 7.74
C LEU A 226 5.17 3.15 8.13
N ALA A 227 4.54 2.03 7.83
CA ALA A 227 5.10 0.70 8.05
C ALA A 227 4.87 -0.20 6.85
N MET A 228 5.88 -0.99 6.50
CA MET A 228 5.80 -2.05 5.50
C MET A 228 6.21 -3.36 6.14
N VAL A 229 5.45 -4.41 5.89
CA VAL A 229 5.75 -5.77 6.32
C VAL A 229 5.93 -6.64 5.09
N ILE A 230 7.02 -7.41 5.06
CA ILE A 230 7.29 -8.40 4.02
C ILE A 230 7.46 -9.76 4.69
N ASN A 231 6.71 -10.75 4.27
CA ASN A 231 6.78 -12.11 4.75
C ASN A 231 7.74 -12.92 3.88
N LEU A 232 8.95 -13.18 4.37
CA LEU A 232 9.98 -13.91 3.65
C LEU A 232 9.72 -15.43 3.57
N ALA A 233 9.00 -15.99 4.53
CA ALA A 233 8.67 -17.42 4.54
C ALA A 233 7.80 -17.84 3.35
N LYS A 234 6.98 -16.92 2.82
CA LYS A 234 6.15 -17.17 1.62
C LYS A 234 6.94 -17.08 0.31
N SER A 235 8.04 -16.34 0.29
CA SER A 235 8.87 -16.21 -0.92
C SER A 235 9.67 -17.48 -1.24
N SER A 236 9.88 -18.35 -0.25
CA SER A 236 10.66 -19.59 -0.38
C SER A 236 9.84 -20.80 -0.88
N GLY A 237 8.53 -20.66 -1.04
CA GLY A 237 7.60 -21.77 -1.31
C GLY A 237 6.93 -21.78 -2.67
N SER A 238 7.31 -20.94 -3.62
CA SER A 238 6.79 -21.05 -4.99
C SER A 238 7.57 -22.11 -5.75
N ASP A 239 6.84 -23.11 -6.27
CA ASP A 239 7.33 -24.12 -7.17
C ASP A 239 8.24 -23.53 -8.24
N GLY A 240 9.42 -24.11 -8.40
CA GLY A 240 10.56 -23.83 -9.29
C GLY A 240 10.35 -23.28 -10.71
N SER A 241 9.28 -22.53 -10.97
CA SER A 241 9.10 -21.76 -12.19
C SER A 241 9.49 -20.29 -11.92
N GLY A 242 10.79 -20.07 -12.00
CA GLY A 242 11.45 -18.81 -11.72
C GLY A 242 10.71 -17.56 -12.11
N LYS A 243 10.69 -16.61 -11.21
CA LYS A 243 10.68 -15.15 -11.41
C LYS A 243 10.05 -14.34 -10.27
N ASP A 244 10.21 -14.72 -9.01
CA ASP A 244 10.11 -13.73 -7.93
C ASP A 244 11.51 -13.20 -7.60
N ASP A 245 12.18 -12.64 -8.62
CA ASP A 245 13.57 -12.20 -8.52
C ASP A 245 13.81 -11.16 -7.42
N ALA A 246 12.80 -10.35 -7.09
CA ALA A 246 12.99 -9.27 -6.15
C ALA A 246 13.04 -9.74 -4.69
N ILE A 247 12.11 -10.60 -4.26
CA ILE A 247 12.07 -11.07 -2.86
C ILE A 247 13.16 -12.12 -2.65
N SER A 248 13.40 -13.00 -3.62
CA SER A 248 14.50 -13.97 -3.59
C SER A 248 15.85 -13.26 -3.60
N THR A 249 15.99 -12.18 -4.35
CA THR A 249 17.20 -11.32 -4.35
C THR A 249 17.40 -10.68 -2.98
N VAL A 250 16.35 -10.09 -2.41
CA VAL A 250 16.42 -9.48 -1.07
C VAL A 250 16.75 -10.54 -0.02
N THR A 251 16.10 -11.70 -0.05
CA THR A 251 16.38 -12.81 0.87
C THR A 251 17.81 -13.31 0.71
N GLY A 252 18.26 -13.49 -0.53
CA GLY A 252 19.64 -13.93 -0.84
C GLY A 252 20.70 -12.94 -0.35
N LEU A 253 20.41 -11.66 -0.35
CA LEU A 253 21.31 -10.62 0.19
C LEU A 253 21.28 -10.55 1.71
N LEU A 254 20.16 -10.80 2.35
CA LEU A 254 19.98 -10.65 3.79
C LEU A 254 20.39 -11.90 4.57
N THR A 255 20.12 -13.10 4.07
CA THR A 255 20.40 -14.36 4.76
C THR A 255 21.88 -14.55 5.15
N PRO A 256 22.88 -14.24 4.31
CA PRO A 256 24.29 -14.36 4.68
C PRO A 256 24.69 -13.41 5.84
N VAL A 257 23.99 -12.28 5.99
CA VAL A 257 24.32 -11.23 6.98
C VAL A 257 23.55 -11.44 8.29
N PHE A 258 22.25 -11.77 8.20
CA PHE A 258 21.33 -11.77 9.34
C PHE A 258 20.80 -13.14 9.73
N GLY A 259 21.18 -14.21 9.01
CA GLY A 259 20.67 -15.57 9.25
C GLY A 259 19.24 -15.79 8.76
N ASN A 260 18.57 -16.78 9.29
CA ASN A 260 17.21 -17.15 8.86
C ASN A 260 16.20 -16.11 9.35
N LEU A 261 15.71 -15.30 8.43
CA LEU A 261 14.66 -14.31 8.67
C LEU A 261 13.30 -14.86 8.23
N THR A 262 12.27 -14.56 9.01
CA THR A 262 10.87 -14.87 8.68
C THR A 262 10.15 -13.67 8.09
N SER A 263 10.50 -12.46 8.52
CA SER A 263 9.84 -11.22 8.12
C SER A 263 10.78 -10.02 8.13
N VAL A 264 10.48 -9.04 7.31
CA VAL A 264 11.08 -7.71 7.35
C VAL A 264 9.99 -6.70 7.70
N VAL A 265 10.24 -5.86 8.70
CA VAL A 265 9.36 -4.75 9.07
C VAL A 265 10.13 -3.45 8.89
N TYR A 266 9.74 -2.70 7.87
CA TYR A 266 10.25 -1.37 7.62
C TYR A 266 9.33 -0.32 8.25
N THR A 267 9.91 0.67 8.93
CA THR A 267 9.19 1.84 9.44
C THR A 267 9.90 3.12 9.07
N LEU A 268 9.13 4.16 8.76
CA LEU A 268 9.66 5.48 8.43
C LEU A 268 10.09 6.20 9.70
N LYS A 269 11.36 6.60 9.77
CA LYS A 269 11.89 7.52 10.77
C LYS A 269 11.67 8.95 10.30
N VAL A 270 10.90 9.72 11.06
CA VAL A 270 10.69 11.15 10.81
C VAL A 270 11.51 11.93 11.82
N LYS A 271 12.36 12.85 11.35
CA LYS A 271 13.04 13.81 12.23
C LYS A 271 11.98 14.76 12.80
N GLU A 272 11.99 14.88 14.13
CA GLU A 272 11.24 15.91 14.85
C GLU A 272 11.79 17.31 14.56
#